data_a54eaf9f07bf1b6887b8d81de1496837
#
_entry.id   a54eaf9f07bf1b6887b8d81de1496837
#
_cell.length_a   1.000
_cell.length_b   1.000
_cell.length_c   1.000
_cell.angle_alpha   90.00
_cell.angle_beta   90.00
_cell.angle_gamma   90.00
#
_symmetry.space_group_name_H-M   'P 1'
#
loop_
_entity.id
_entity.type
_entity.pdbx_description
1 polymer ?
#
loop_
_entity_poly.entity_id
_entity_poly.type
_entity_poly.pdbx_seq_one_letter_code
_entity_poly.pdbx_strand_id
1 'polypeptide(L)'
;SKPTDEEEEIISFLMQGRPHLRPRDCESLKNCRHYNVGLDDPEFRNFAGIFSDRLFDRFYRFAKSNMKKRLPLLIAGGCGLNCDWNTKWRESNLFSEVFVPPVANDSGAAIGTAIDAQFYFTGDPKINWSVYSGLEFEVDETFDEYLFDKYNTSYSMIADMLANNLIIGWVNGNYEIGPRALGNRSILASPFRDSTRERLNEIKQR
;
A
#
# COMPACT_ATOMS: atom_id res chain seq x y z
N SER A 1 -17.45 10.34 11.45
CA SER A 1 -18.90 10.30 11.77
C SER A 1 -19.27 8.91 12.24
N LYS A 2 -20.41 8.78 12.93
CA LYS A 2 -20.96 7.46 13.27
C LYS A 2 -21.65 6.89 12.02
N PRO A 3 -21.63 5.56 11.83
CA PRO A 3 -22.36 4.94 10.74
C PRO A 3 -23.88 5.12 10.92
N THR A 4 -24.59 5.14 9.81
CA THR A 4 -26.05 5.07 9.78
C THR A 4 -26.52 3.64 10.07
N ASP A 5 -27.82 3.46 10.35
CA ASP A 5 -28.39 2.12 10.61
C ASP A 5 -28.22 1.20 9.38
N GLU A 6 -28.40 1.74 8.16
CA GLU A 6 -28.15 1.02 6.91
C GLU A 6 -26.68 0.57 6.80
N GLU A 7 -25.74 1.47 7.11
CA GLU A 7 -24.30 1.16 7.08
C GLU A 7 -23.93 0.09 8.14
N GLU A 8 -24.51 0.13 9.32
CA GLU A 8 -24.30 -0.93 10.33
C GLU A 8 -24.84 -2.29 9.88
N GLU A 9 -25.99 -2.33 9.19
CA GLU A 9 -26.52 -3.57 8.61
C GLU A 9 -25.56 -4.13 7.53
N ILE A 10 -25.07 -3.27 6.64
CA ILE A 10 -24.12 -3.65 5.58
C ILE A 10 -22.81 -4.15 6.21
N ILE A 11 -22.26 -3.42 7.16
CA ILE A 11 -21.03 -3.82 7.88
C ILE A 11 -21.25 -5.18 8.55
N SER A 12 -22.35 -5.36 9.24
CA SER A 12 -22.69 -6.61 9.91
C SER A 12 -22.79 -7.77 8.92
N PHE A 13 -23.40 -7.55 7.75
CA PHE A 13 -23.48 -8.52 6.68
C PHE A 13 -22.10 -8.89 6.14
N LEU A 14 -21.26 -7.91 5.81
CA LEU A 14 -19.90 -8.11 5.30
C LEU A 14 -19.00 -8.80 6.34
N MET A 15 -19.22 -8.53 7.63
CA MET A 15 -18.45 -9.08 8.74
C MET A 15 -18.85 -10.51 9.14
N GLN A 16 -19.85 -11.14 8.53
CA GLN A 16 -20.28 -12.51 8.85
C GLN A 16 -19.22 -13.59 8.56
N GLY A 17 -18.06 -13.20 8.02
CA GLY A 17 -16.89 -14.08 7.92
C GLY A 17 -16.93 -15.08 6.80
N ARG A 18 -17.74 -14.86 5.77
CA ARG A 18 -17.69 -15.65 4.53
C ARG A 18 -16.45 -15.25 3.73
N PRO A 19 -15.55 -16.18 3.39
CA PRO A 19 -14.31 -15.85 2.69
C PRO A 19 -14.54 -15.31 1.27
N HIS A 20 -15.72 -15.60 0.68
CA HIS A 20 -16.11 -15.12 -0.65
C HIS A 20 -17.57 -14.69 -0.64
N LEU A 21 -17.83 -13.45 -1.07
CA LEU A 21 -19.17 -13.02 -1.44
C LEU A 21 -19.61 -13.77 -2.69
N ARG A 22 -20.77 -14.42 -2.65
CA ARG A 22 -21.33 -15.05 -3.84
C ARG A 22 -22.05 -14.00 -4.69
N PRO A 23 -22.20 -14.18 -6.00
CA PRO A 23 -22.95 -13.25 -6.84
C PRO A 23 -24.33 -12.88 -6.28
N ARG A 24 -25.06 -13.85 -5.70
CA ARG A 24 -26.36 -13.63 -5.05
C ARG A 24 -26.30 -12.75 -3.80
N ASP A 25 -25.16 -12.78 -3.09
CA ASP A 25 -24.97 -11.95 -1.90
C ASP A 25 -24.70 -10.49 -2.34
N CYS A 26 -24.06 -10.29 -3.49
CA CYS A 26 -23.84 -8.97 -4.08
C CYS A 26 -25.13 -8.35 -4.63
N GLU A 27 -26.12 -9.14 -5.07
CA GLU A 27 -27.41 -8.61 -5.53
C GLU A 27 -28.14 -7.83 -4.43
N SER A 28 -28.11 -8.30 -3.18
CA SER A 28 -28.72 -7.59 -2.06
C SER A 28 -28.07 -6.24 -1.77
N LEU A 29 -26.78 -6.08 -2.12
CA LEU A 29 -26.04 -4.83 -1.93
C LEU A 29 -26.29 -3.80 -3.01
N LYS A 30 -26.89 -4.17 -4.16
CA LYS A 30 -27.17 -3.24 -5.27
C LYS A 30 -28.13 -2.11 -4.88
N ASN A 31 -28.94 -2.31 -3.88
CA ASN A 31 -29.90 -1.31 -3.39
C ASN A 31 -29.33 -0.40 -2.32
N CYS A 32 -28.09 -0.62 -1.86
CA CYS A 32 -27.51 0.25 -0.85
C CYS A 32 -27.03 1.57 -1.45
N ARG A 33 -27.07 2.63 -0.66
CA ARG A 33 -26.65 3.98 -1.07
C ARG A 33 -25.23 4.08 -1.57
N HIS A 34 -24.37 3.16 -1.19
CA HIS A 34 -22.95 3.12 -1.57
C HIS A 34 -22.67 2.26 -2.81
N TYR A 35 -23.70 1.65 -3.42
CA TYR A 35 -23.49 0.79 -4.56
C TYR A 35 -23.10 1.60 -5.79
N ASN A 36 -21.97 1.26 -6.37
CA ASN A 36 -21.45 1.84 -7.62
C ASN A 36 -21.25 3.37 -7.59
N VAL A 37 -21.11 3.96 -6.40
CA VAL A 37 -20.65 5.33 -6.24
C VAL A 37 -19.14 5.41 -6.46
N GLY A 38 -18.62 6.52 -6.92
CA GLY A 38 -17.19 6.70 -7.17
C GLY A 38 -16.37 6.66 -5.87
N LEU A 39 -15.08 6.33 -6.00
CA LEU A 39 -14.13 6.37 -4.87
C LEU A 39 -13.94 7.78 -4.29
N ASP A 40 -14.39 8.81 -5.01
CA ASP A 40 -14.32 10.19 -4.59
C ASP A 40 -15.53 10.66 -3.77
N ASP A 41 -16.58 9.82 -3.68
CA ASP A 41 -17.73 10.11 -2.86
C ASP A 41 -17.34 10.16 -1.37
N PRO A 42 -17.57 11.29 -0.65
CA PRO A 42 -17.14 11.46 0.73
C PRO A 42 -17.85 10.51 1.71
N GLU A 43 -19.12 10.15 1.43
CA GLU A 43 -19.89 9.25 2.28
C GLU A 43 -19.40 7.82 2.12
N PHE A 44 -19.11 7.41 0.88
CA PHE A 44 -18.49 6.12 0.62
C PHE A 44 -17.11 6.00 1.27
N ARG A 45 -16.27 7.04 1.19
CA ARG A 45 -14.96 7.06 1.87
C ARG A 45 -15.09 6.91 3.38
N ASN A 46 -16.06 7.61 3.97
CA ASN A 46 -16.33 7.49 5.41
C ASN A 46 -16.80 6.07 5.77
N PHE A 47 -17.74 5.51 5.03
CA PHE A 47 -18.22 4.14 5.20
C PHE A 47 -17.09 3.12 5.08
N ALA A 48 -16.27 3.22 4.03
CA ALA A 48 -15.12 2.33 3.81
C ALA A 48 -14.09 2.42 4.94
N GLY A 49 -13.85 3.63 5.48
CA GLY A 49 -13.01 3.85 6.65
C GLY A 49 -13.55 3.15 7.90
N ILE A 50 -14.84 3.31 8.18
CA ILE A 50 -15.51 2.65 9.32
C ILE A 50 -15.43 1.12 9.17
N PHE A 51 -15.73 0.59 7.99
CA PHE A 51 -15.62 -0.84 7.71
C PHE A 51 -14.19 -1.35 7.93
N SER A 52 -13.20 -0.63 7.42
CA SER A 52 -11.78 -0.97 7.60
C SER A 52 -11.41 -1.03 9.09
N ASP A 53 -11.83 -0.05 9.89
CA ASP A 53 -11.56 -0.01 11.31
C ASP A 53 -12.23 -1.17 12.07
N ARG A 54 -13.48 -1.48 11.75
CA ARG A 54 -14.19 -2.61 12.35
C ARG A 54 -13.54 -3.95 12.02
N LEU A 55 -13.05 -4.09 10.78
CA LEU A 55 -12.34 -5.30 10.35
C LEU A 55 -11.00 -5.43 11.08
N PHE A 56 -10.24 -4.34 11.21
CA PHE A 56 -9.03 -4.32 12.02
C PHE A 56 -9.29 -4.71 13.47
N ASP A 57 -10.31 -4.13 14.10
CA ASP A 57 -10.70 -4.42 15.48
C ASP A 57 -11.01 -5.90 15.70
N ARG A 58 -11.58 -6.56 14.69
CA ARG A 58 -11.84 -8.00 14.76
C ARG A 58 -10.55 -8.82 14.83
N PHE A 59 -9.58 -8.49 13.96
CA PHE A 59 -8.26 -9.12 13.98
C PHE A 59 -7.52 -8.81 15.29
N TYR A 60 -7.58 -7.56 15.75
CA TYR A 60 -6.93 -7.14 16.97
C TYR A 60 -7.48 -7.91 18.19
N ARG A 61 -8.80 -8.02 18.33
CA ARG A 61 -9.44 -8.77 19.42
C ARG A 61 -9.08 -10.26 19.37
N PHE A 62 -9.05 -10.83 18.18
CA PHE A 62 -8.63 -12.22 18.01
C PHE A 62 -7.17 -12.39 18.48
N ALA A 63 -6.26 -11.57 18.00
CA ALA A 63 -4.86 -11.63 18.41
C ALA A 63 -4.72 -11.45 19.92
N LYS A 64 -5.34 -10.42 20.49
CA LYS A 64 -5.30 -10.13 21.94
C LYS A 64 -5.82 -11.28 22.79
N SER A 65 -6.85 -11.99 22.35
CA SER A 65 -7.45 -13.09 23.11
C SER A 65 -6.66 -14.40 23.00
N ASN A 66 -5.91 -14.61 21.92
CA ASN A 66 -5.25 -15.88 21.65
C ASN A 66 -3.73 -15.86 21.89
N MET A 67 -3.11 -14.68 21.91
CA MET A 67 -1.68 -14.59 22.13
C MET A 67 -1.31 -14.65 23.61
N LYS A 68 -0.56 -15.67 23.98
CA LYS A 68 -0.04 -15.86 25.33
C LYS A 68 1.38 -15.31 25.54
N LYS A 69 2.07 -14.98 24.45
CA LYS A 69 3.46 -14.46 24.46
C LYS A 69 3.60 -13.38 23.41
N ARG A 70 4.48 -12.40 23.67
CA ARG A 70 4.87 -11.40 22.67
C ARG A 70 5.82 -12.07 21.65
N LEU A 71 5.27 -12.44 20.51
CA LEU A 71 6.02 -12.98 19.37
C LEU A 71 6.13 -11.89 18.29
N PRO A 72 7.09 -11.99 17.35
CA PRO A 72 7.08 -11.14 16.16
C PRO A 72 5.86 -11.44 15.28
N LEU A 73 5.27 -10.39 14.69
CA LEU A 73 4.20 -10.48 13.70
C LEU A 73 4.79 -10.33 12.30
N LEU A 74 4.54 -11.31 11.46
CA LEU A 74 4.84 -11.25 10.03
C LEU A 74 3.52 -11.08 9.27
N ILE A 75 3.43 -10.04 8.42
CA ILE A 75 2.22 -9.75 7.65
C ILE A 75 2.48 -10.01 6.17
N ALA A 76 1.72 -10.93 5.58
CA ALA A 76 1.69 -11.20 4.15
C ALA A 76 0.24 -11.13 3.63
N GLY A 77 0.10 -10.93 2.32
CA GLY A 77 -1.19 -10.74 1.67
C GLY A 77 -1.49 -9.27 1.39
N GLY A 78 -2.54 -9.01 0.58
CA GLY A 78 -2.94 -7.68 0.15
C GLY A 78 -3.21 -6.69 1.30
N CYS A 79 -3.70 -7.17 2.44
CA CYS A 79 -3.91 -6.34 3.63
C CYS A 79 -2.60 -5.75 4.20
N GLY A 80 -1.45 -6.38 3.93
CA GLY A 80 -0.12 -5.86 4.30
C GLY A 80 0.23 -4.52 3.62
N LEU A 81 -0.49 -4.14 2.58
CA LEU A 81 -0.34 -2.83 1.92
C LEU A 81 -1.07 -1.69 2.65
N ASN A 82 -1.89 -2.00 3.65
CA ASN A 82 -2.61 -1.01 4.44
C ASN A 82 -1.68 -0.41 5.52
N CYS A 83 -1.16 0.77 5.24
CA CYS A 83 -0.21 1.46 6.13
C CYS A 83 -0.82 1.80 7.50
N ASP A 84 -2.13 2.15 7.54
CA ASP A 84 -2.82 2.47 8.80
C ASP A 84 -2.91 1.24 9.70
N TRP A 85 -3.24 0.07 9.12
CA TRP A 85 -3.25 -1.19 9.87
C TRP A 85 -1.86 -1.58 10.36
N ASN A 86 -0.84 -1.40 9.53
CA ASN A 86 0.55 -1.69 9.91
C ASN A 86 1.00 -0.81 11.08
N THR A 87 0.61 0.46 11.08
CA THR A 87 0.85 1.39 12.18
C THR A 87 0.11 0.95 13.45
N LYS A 88 -1.19 0.64 13.35
CA LYS A 88 -2.01 0.15 14.47
C LYS A 88 -1.43 -1.13 15.07
N TRP A 89 -0.96 -2.08 14.25
CA TRP A 89 -0.30 -3.29 14.75
C TRP A 89 0.96 -2.98 15.53
N ARG A 90 1.82 -2.11 15.02
CA ARG A 90 3.06 -1.70 15.69
C ARG A 90 2.77 -1.00 17.02
N GLU A 91 1.80 -0.10 17.04
CA GLU A 91 1.41 0.66 18.22
C GLU A 91 0.61 -0.16 19.25
N SER A 92 0.05 -1.29 18.86
CA SER A 92 -0.73 -2.16 19.74
C SER A 92 0.06 -2.74 20.90
N ASN A 93 1.39 -2.81 20.79
CA ASN A 93 2.29 -3.46 21.73
C ASN A 93 1.98 -4.95 22.02
N LEU A 94 1.15 -5.60 21.22
CA LEU A 94 0.85 -7.04 21.33
C LEU A 94 2.02 -7.91 20.86
N PHE A 95 2.81 -7.40 19.94
CA PHE A 95 3.90 -8.11 19.28
C PHE A 95 5.25 -7.55 19.71
N SER A 96 6.32 -8.38 19.68
CA SER A 96 7.67 -7.91 19.94
C SER A 96 8.19 -7.04 18.81
N GLU A 97 7.84 -7.41 17.57
CA GLU A 97 8.16 -6.71 16.34
C GLU A 97 7.02 -6.88 15.34
N VAL A 98 6.91 -5.97 14.38
CA VAL A 98 5.98 -6.08 13.26
C VAL A 98 6.77 -5.93 11.97
N PHE A 99 6.79 -6.96 11.16
CA PHE A 99 7.47 -6.98 9.87
C PHE A 99 6.47 -7.17 8.73
N VAL A 100 6.53 -6.26 7.78
CA VAL A 100 5.76 -6.32 6.54
C VAL A 100 6.76 -6.27 5.38
N PRO A 101 6.86 -7.33 4.57
CA PRO A 101 7.79 -7.33 3.46
C PRO A 101 7.40 -6.27 2.41
N PRO A 102 8.36 -5.69 1.68
CA PRO A 102 8.08 -4.71 0.62
C PRO A 102 7.12 -5.21 -0.46
N VAL A 103 7.05 -6.52 -0.63
CA VAL A 103 6.19 -7.25 -1.57
C VAL A 103 5.18 -8.13 -0.81
N ALA A 104 4.44 -7.52 0.11
CA ALA A 104 3.47 -8.23 0.94
C ALA A 104 2.31 -8.85 0.15
N ASN A 105 1.96 -8.29 -1.01
CA ASN A 105 0.90 -8.76 -1.92
C ASN A 105 1.34 -9.96 -2.78
N ASP A 106 0.48 -10.37 -3.71
CA ASP A 106 0.70 -11.55 -4.59
C ASP A 106 2.02 -11.50 -5.38
N SER A 107 2.57 -10.30 -5.65
CA SER A 107 3.88 -10.17 -6.30
C SER A 107 5.01 -10.86 -5.49
N GLY A 108 4.87 -10.93 -4.18
CA GLY A 108 5.82 -11.62 -3.30
C GLY A 108 5.76 -13.14 -3.38
N ALA A 109 4.71 -13.71 -3.96
CA ALA A 109 4.56 -15.15 -4.12
C ALA A 109 5.69 -15.75 -4.97
N ALA A 110 6.19 -15.01 -5.97
CA ALA A 110 7.32 -15.44 -6.79
C ALA A 110 8.60 -15.64 -5.94
N ILE A 111 8.87 -14.68 -5.04
CA ILE A 111 10.02 -14.76 -4.12
C ILE A 111 9.81 -15.92 -3.14
N GLY A 112 8.61 -16.05 -2.57
CA GLY A 112 8.28 -17.15 -1.67
C GLY A 112 8.45 -18.51 -2.32
N THR A 113 8.00 -18.68 -3.56
CA THR A 113 8.17 -19.92 -4.33
C THR A 113 9.65 -20.22 -4.57
N ALA A 114 10.46 -19.22 -4.89
CA ALA A 114 11.90 -19.39 -5.08
C ALA A 114 12.60 -19.82 -3.78
N ILE A 115 12.20 -19.24 -2.64
CA ILE A 115 12.73 -19.64 -1.31
C ILE A 115 12.33 -21.06 -0.97
N ASP A 116 11.10 -21.47 -1.23
CA ASP A 116 10.59 -22.81 -0.97
C ASP A 116 11.34 -23.86 -1.81
N ALA A 117 11.52 -23.56 -3.11
CA ALA A 117 12.30 -24.39 -4.00
C ALA A 117 13.78 -24.52 -3.54
N GLN A 118 14.40 -23.41 -3.17
CA GLN A 118 15.77 -23.44 -2.63
C GLN A 118 15.85 -24.30 -1.38
N PHE A 119 14.92 -24.11 -0.43
CA PHE A 119 14.87 -24.92 0.78
C PHE A 119 14.70 -26.42 0.48
N TYR A 120 13.83 -26.75 -0.47
CA TYR A 120 13.62 -28.14 -0.90
C TYR A 120 14.91 -28.80 -1.44
N PHE A 121 15.70 -28.07 -2.24
CA PHE A 121 16.91 -28.63 -2.86
C PHE A 121 18.17 -28.54 -1.97
N THR A 122 18.24 -27.56 -1.07
CA THR A 122 19.49 -27.26 -0.32
C THR A 122 19.33 -27.37 1.18
N GLY A 123 18.12 -27.41 1.71
CA GLY A 123 17.85 -27.34 3.15
C GLY A 123 18.05 -25.94 3.76
N ASP A 124 18.43 -24.93 2.96
CA ASP A 124 18.64 -23.56 3.42
C ASP A 124 17.65 -22.60 2.76
N PRO A 125 16.72 -21.97 3.53
CA PRO A 125 15.75 -21.02 2.99
C PRO A 125 16.31 -19.60 2.81
N LYS A 126 17.57 -19.34 3.17
CA LYS A 126 18.13 -18.00 3.11
C LYS A 126 18.43 -17.60 1.68
N ILE A 127 17.88 -16.47 1.27
CA ILE A 127 18.22 -15.80 0.03
C ILE A 127 18.92 -14.48 0.32
N ASN A 128 19.89 -14.13 -0.51
CA ASN A 128 20.53 -12.82 -0.48
C ASN A 128 19.87 -11.95 -1.54
N TRP A 129 18.99 -11.05 -1.11
CA TRP A 129 18.27 -10.15 -2.01
C TRP A 129 18.08 -8.78 -1.38
N SER A 130 17.78 -7.81 -2.21
CA SER A 130 17.43 -6.45 -1.81
C SER A 130 16.14 -6.05 -2.49
N VAL A 131 15.37 -5.14 -1.88
CA VAL A 131 14.24 -4.49 -2.54
C VAL A 131 14.67 -3.78 -3.83
N TYR A 132 15.95 -3.42 -3.97
CA TYR A 132 16.55 -2.81 -5.16
C TYR A 132 17.21 -3.83 -6.11
N SER A 133 16.73 -5.07 -6.13
CA SER A 133 17.25 -6.13 -7.01
C SER A 133 16.57 -6.17 -8.39
N GLY A 134 15.81 -5.16 -8.74
CA GLY A 134 15.28 -4.99 -10.10
C GLY A 134 16.36 -4.61 -11.11
N LEU A 135 15.96 -4.51 -12.37
CA LEU A 135 16.88 -4.12 -13.45
C LEU A 135 17.46 -2.71 -13.22
N GLU A 136 18.66 -2.51 -13.71
CA GLU A 136 19.28 -1.18 -13.77
C GLU A 136 18.51 -0.28 -14.75
N PHE A 137 18.52 1.03 -14.48
CA PHE A 137 17.92 2.00 -15.38
C PHE A 137 18.88 2.32 -16.50
N GLU A 138 18.45 2.06 -17.73
CA GLU A 138 19.15 2.48 -18.93
C GLU A 138 18.58 3.84 -19.39
N VAL A 139 19.45 4.82 -19.56
CA VAL A 139 19.05 6.11 -20.12
C VAL A 139 19.06 5.97 -21.64
N ASP A 140 17.91 6.11 -22.28
CA ASP A 140 17.85 6.37 -23.70
C ASP A 140 18.39 7.79 -23.96
N GLU A 141 19.53 7.90 -24.62
CA GLU A 141 20.14 9.19 -24.93
C GLU A 141 19.41 9.93 -26.07
N THR A 142 18.49 9.27 -26.75
CA THR A 142 17.65 9.88 -27.78
C THR A 142 16.45 10.58 -27.13
N PHE A 143 16.56 11.86 -26.88
CA PHE A 143 15.44 12.69 -26.43
C PHE A 143 15.21 13.85 -27.41
N ASP A 144 13.96 14.28 -27.49
CA ASP A 144 13.58 15.40 -28.33
C ASP A 144 13.99 16.73 -27.67
N GLU A 145 15.06 17.32 -28.13
CA GLU A 145 15.59 18.60 -27.63
C GLU A 145 14.62 19.78 -27.79
N TYR A 146 13.57 19.65 -28.62
CA TYR A 146 12.53 20.67 -28.74
C TYR A 146 11.48 20.58 -27.62
N LEU A 147 11.38 19.43 -26.96
CA LEU A 147 10.40 19.19 -25.90
C LEU A 147 11.02 19.17 -24.50
N PHE A 148 12.32 18.93 -24.40
CA PHE A 148 13.00 18.72 -23.13
C PHE A 148 14.33 19.49 -23.06
N ASP A 149 14.57 20.06 -21.89
CA ASP A 149 15.85 20.65 -21.54
C ASP A 149 16.67 19.70 -20.66
N LYS A 150 17.96 19.57 -20.93
CA LYS A 150 18.89 18.76 -20.13
C LYS A 150 19.75 19.65 -19.25
N TYR A 151 19.72 19.39 -17.95
CA TYR A 151 20.50 20.15 -16.96
C TYR A 151 21.37 19.21 -16.12
N ASN A 152 22.54 19.71 -15.71
CA ASN A 152 23.28 19.11 -14.61
C ASN A 152 22.64 19.55 -13.29
N THR A 153 22.17 18.60 -12.50
CA THR A 153 21.47 18.89 -11.25
C THR A 153 22.33 18.61 -10.03
N SER A 154 22.02 19.31 -8.94
CA SER A 154 22.56 19.03 -7.60
C SER A 154 21.42 18.81 -6.63
N TYR A 155 21.68 18.17 -5.49
CA TYR A 155 20.68 18.02 -4.42
C TYR A 155 20.15 19.36 -3.91
N SER A 156 21.00 20.41 -3.91
CA SER A 156 20.56 21.76 -3.56
C SER A 156 19.52 22.29 -4.53
N MET A 157 19.78 22.15 -5.84
CA MET A 157 18.82 22.57 -6.86
C MET A 157 17.51 21.81 -6.78
N ILE A 158 17.54 20.49 -6.49
CA ILE A 158 16.35 19.68 -6.30
C ILE A 158 15.56 20.15 -5.06
N ALA A 159 16.26 20.46 -3.96
CA ALA A 159 15.64 20.99 -2.75
C ALA A 159 14.96 22.35 -3.00
N ASP A 160 15.60 23.24 -3.77
CA ASP A 160 15.03 24.53 -4.16
C ASP A 160 13.80 24.36 -5.06
N MET A 161 13.84 23.44 -6.01
CA MET A 161 12.67 23.08 -6.84
C MET A 161 11.50 22.61 -5.99
N LEU A 162 11.73 21.72 -5.03
CA LEU A 162 10.70 21.23 -4.11
C LEU A 162 10.17 22.35 -3.21
N ALA A 163 11.04 23.23 -2.69
CA ALA A 163 10.65 24.40 -1.90
C ALA A 163 9.76 25.36 -2.71
N ASN A 164 9.99 25.46 -4.01
CA ASN A 164 9.17 26.22 -4.96
C ASN A 164 7.92 25.45 -5.46
N ASN A 165 7.57 24.35 -4.78
CA ASN A 165 6.38 23.57 -5.05
C ASN A 165 6.34 22.89 -6.44
N LEU A 166 7.52 22.59 -7.00
CA LEU A 166 7.62 21.75 -8.18
C LEU A 166 7.43 20.27 -7.82
N ILE A 167 6.93 19.51 -8.77
CA ILE A 167 6.79 18.04 -8.67
C ILE A 167 7.86 17.43 -9.54
N ILE A 168 8.64 16.51 -8.99
CA ILE A 168 9.81 15.92 -9.63
C ILE A 168 9.62 14.41 -9.74
N GLY A 169 9.76 13.86 -10.95
CA GLY A 169 9.99 12.44 -11.17
C GLY A 169 11.44 12.11 -10.81
N TRP A 170 11.62 11.17 -9.88
CA TRP A 170 12.93 10.77 -9.38
C TRP A 170 13.27 9.34 -9.79
N VAL A 171 14.40 9.19 -10.46
CA VAL A 171 14.95 7.89 -10.88
C VAL A 171 16.38 7.80 -10.38
N ASN A 172 16.71 6.72 -9.67
CA ASN A 172 18.04 6.45 -9.14
C ASN A 172 18.29 4.95 -9.05
N GLY A 173 19.46 4.47 -9.45
CA GLY A 173 19.86 3.06 -9.35
C GLY A 173 18.85 2.06 -9.93
N ASN A 174 18.82 0.86 -9.37
CA ASN A 174 17.99 -0.25 -9.84
C ASN A 174 16.51 -0.08 -9.49
N TYR A 175 15.64 -0.75 -10.27
CA TYR A 175 14.20 -0.80 -9.96
C TYR A 175 13.95 -1.44 -8.61
N GLU A 176 12.97 -0.86 -7.91
CA GLU A 176 12.43 -1.43 -6.67
C GLU A 176 11.53 -2.62 -6.99
N ILE A 177 11.60 -3.66 -6.15
CA ILE A 177 10.69 -4.78 -6.18
C ILE A 177 9.51 -4.47 -5.25
N GLY A 178 8.29 -4.53 -5.78
CA GLY A 178 7.08 -4.30 -5.01
C GLY A 178 6.28 -3.07 -5.47
N PRO A 179 5.07 -2.89 -4.90
CA PRO A 179 4.11 -1.89 -5.39
C PRO A 179 4.36 -0.47 -4.82
N ARG A 180 5.36 -0.29 -3.96
CA ARG A 180 5.65 0.99 -3.31
C ARG A 180 6.93 1.59 -3.83
N ALA A 181 6.92 2.91 -4.02
CA ALA A 181 8.12 3.69 -4.27
C ALA A 181 8.98 3.75 -2.99
N LEU A 182 10.26 3.46 -3.10
CA LEU A 182 11.21 3.39 -1.98
C LEU A 182 12.47 4.24 -2.23
N GLY A 183 12.38 5.23 -3.12
CA GLY A 183 13.44 6.19 -3.35
C GLY A 183 14.19 6.03 -4.68
N ASN A 184 13.97 4.94 -5.42
CA ASN A 184 14.61 4.74 -6.72
C ASN A 184 13.67 5.08 -7.89
N ARG A 185 12.37 4.90 -7.73
CA ARG A 185 11.32 5.27 -8.70
C ARG A 185 10.23 6.01 -7.95
N SER A 186 10.41 7.30 -7.76
CA SER A 186 9.58 8.10 -6.87
C SER A 186 9.06 9.35 -7.55
N ILE A 187 7.96 9.88 -7.07
CA ILE A 187 7.53 11.25 -7.35
C ILE A 187 7.78 12.04 -6.06
N LEU A 188 8.59 13.07 -6.16
CA LEU A 188 8.92 13.95 -5.06
C LEU A 188 8.09 15.23 -5.16
N ALA A 189 7.55 15.68 -4.04
CA ALA A 189 6.80 16.91 -3.95
C ALA A 189 6.83 17.47 -2.54
N SER A 190 6.64 18.79 -2.40
CA SER A 190 6.53 19.45 -1.11
C SER A 190 5.22 19.07 -0.40
N PRO A 191 5.23 18.68 0.88
CA PRO A 191 4.03 18.27 1.61
C PRO A 191 3.25 19.44 2.24
N PHE A 192 3.70 20.69 2.06
CA PHE A 192 3.20 21.84 2.84
C PHE A 192 1.95 22.51 2.26
N ARG A 193 1.45 22.06 1.11
CA ARG A 193 0.26 22.64 0.45
C ARG A 193 -0.72 21.55 0.05
N ASP A 194 -2.00 21.74 0.35
CA ASP A 194 -3.06 20.81 -0.05
C ASP A 194 -3.17 20.69 -1.57
N SER A 195 -2.97 21.79 -2.31
CA SER A 195 -2.96 21.79 -3.77
C SER A 195 -1.90 20.88 -4.39
N THR A 196 -0.82 20.58 -3.67
CA THR A 196 0.21 19.61 -4.14
C THR A 196 -0.38 18.21 -4.23
N ARG A 197 -1.20 17.81 -3.26
CA ARG A 197 -1.88 16.51 -3.25
C ARG A 197 -2.87 16.40 -4.42
N GLU A 198 -3.63 17.45 -4.70
CA GLU A 198 -4.57 17.48 -5.83
C GLU A 198 -3.83 17.31 -7.16
N ARG A 199 -2.77 18.10 -7.39
CA ARG A 199 -1.92 18.00 -8.58
C ARG A 199 -1.28 16.62 -8.73
N LEU A 200 -0.84 15.98 -7.63
CA LEU A 200 -0.30 14.62 -7.66
C LEU A 200 -1.36 13.60 -8.06
N ASN A 201 -2.59 13.76 -7.59
CA ASN A 201 -3.70 12.88 -7.96
C ASN A 201 -4.06 13.03 -9.45
N GLU A 202 -4.07 14.26 -9.97
CA GLU A 202 -4.28 14.53 -11.40
C GLU A 202 -3.20 13.87 -12.26
N ILE A 203 -1.91 14.04 -11.91
CA ILE A 203 -0.78 13.41 -12.62
C ILE A 203 -0.90 11.89 -12.61
N LYS A 204 -1.35 11.31 -11.50
CA LYS A 204 -1.53 9.86 -11.33
C LYS A 204 -2.86 9.33 -11.84
N GLN A 205 -3.74 10.20 -12.33
CA GLN A 205 -5.10 9.87 -12.78
C GLN A 205 -5.91 9.10 -11.71
N ARG A 206 -5.87 9.64 -10.49
CA ARG A 206 -6.55 9.07 -9.31
C ARG A 206 -7.53 10.05 -8.70
#